data_789a949f3e1b96983d9d019b80f67916
#
_entry.id   789a949f3e1b96983d9d019b80f67916
#
_cell.length_a   1.000
_cell.length_b   1.000
_cell.length_c   1.000
_cell.angle_alpha   90.00
_cell.angle_beta   90.00
_cell.angle_gamma   90.00
#
_symmetry.space_group_name_H-M   'P 1'
#
loop_
_entity.id
_entity.type
_entity.pdbx_description
1 polymer ?
#
loop_
_entity_poly.entity_id
_entity_poly.type
_entity_poly.pdbx_seq_one_letter_code
_entity_poly.pdbx_strand_id
1 'polypeptide(L)'
;MPFIETQMPRWIPFKENIQETGDFFLFFSRFIKESVKRPFEGKEFLVQCYKMGNKSLPLVLITAFIMGLVLTLQTRPSLVTFGAEGLLPGMVSVSVIKEIGPVITAIICAGKISSRIGAELGAMRVTEQIDAMEVSAINPFRYLVVTRVLAATIMLPVLVVFADTISIVSSWMAYNIHGDMSLSGYFTRALSKLDWIDIVPSLIKSVLFGAAIGIVGSYKGFCVQGGTASVGKAANSAVVTASLAIFFIDMITVQITDII
;
A
#
# COMPACT_ATOMS: atom_id res chain seq x y z
N MET A 1 -16.27 -27.96 10.38
CA MET A 1 -15.32 -28.58 11.33
C MET A 1 -15.22 -27.65 12.51
N PRO A 2 -15.60 -28.05 13.73
CA PRO A 2 -15.51 -27.18 14.90
C PRO A 2 -14.05 -27.00 15.27
N PHE A 3 -13.64 -25.73 15.39
CA PHE A 3 -12.37 -25.36 15.98
C PHE A 3 -12.36 -25.81 17.45
N ILE A 4 -11.35 -26.55 17.82
CA ILE A 4 -11.12 -27.10 19.14
C ILE A 4 -10.98 -25.93 20.12
N GLU A 5 -12.03 -25.69 20.91
CA GLU A 5 -11.99 -24.83 22.09
C GLU A 5 -11.14 -25.54 23.17
N THR A 6 -9.83 -25.33 23.15
CA THR A 6 -9.00 -25.61 24.30
C THR A 6 -9.10 -24.44 25.27
N GLN A 7 -9.99 -24.54 26.24
CA GLN A 7 -10.01 -23.68 27.43
C GLN A 7 -8.68 -23.81 28.17
N MET A 8 -7.80 -22.81 28.02
CA MET A 8 -6.61 -22.66 28.85
C MET A 8 -6.62 -21.30 29.56
N PRO A 9 -6.01 -21.20 30.77
CA PRO A 9 -6.22 -20.09 31.68
C PRO A 9 -5.76 -18.73 31.17
N ARG A 10 -6.53 -17.69 31.50
CA ARG A 10 -6.56 -16.28 31.04
C ARG A 10 -5.38 -15.41 31.52
N TRP A 11 -4.21 -15.94 31.83
CA TRP A 11 -3.15 -15.23 32.56
C TRP A 11 -1.94 -14.79 31.72
N ILE A 12 -1.97 -14.90 30.40
CA ILE A 12 -0.83 -14.51 29.59
C ILE A 12 -1.30 -13.61 28.44
N PRO A 13 -1.11 -12.28 28.50
CA PRO A 13 -1.38 -11.35 27.38
C PRO A 13 -0.55 -11.69 26.13
N PHE A 14 0.51 -12.47 26.29
CA PHE A 14 1.36 -13.00 25.22
C PHE A 14 0.68 -14.06 24.35
N LYS A 15 -0.34 -14.74 24.86
CA LYS A 15 -0.99 -15.86 24.18
C LYS A 15 -1.98 -15.41 23.10
N GLU A 16 -2.70 -14.32 23.35
CA GLU A 16 -3.61 -13.72 22.36
C GLU A 16 -2.82 -13.24 21.13
N ASN A 17 -1.65 -12.62 21.35
CA ASN A 17 -0.78 -12.16 20.28
C ASN A 17 -0.17 -13.32 19.46
N ILE A 18 0.18 -14.44 20.10
CA ILE A 18 0.72 -15.63 19.43
C ILE A 18 -0.38 -16.30 18.59
N GLN A 19 -1.60 -16.39 19.11
CA GLN A 19 -2.73 -16.95 18.37
C GLN A 19 -3.09 -16.06 17.17
N GLU A 20 -3.17 -14.74 17.36
CA GLU A 20 -3.43 -13.80 16.26
C GLU A 20 -2.37 -13.90 15.16
N THR A 21 -1.10 -14.05 15.54
CA THR A 21 0.00 -14.24 14.57
C THR A 21 -0.13 -15.57 13.83
N GLY A 22 -0.46 -16.66 14.54
CA GLY A 22 -0.70 -17.98 13.93
C GLY A 22 -1.87 -17.96 12.95
N ASP A 23 -2.97 -17.35 13.33
CA ASP A 23 -4.17 -17.19 12.48
C ASP A 23 -3.88 -16.36 11.24
N PHE A 24 -3.06 -15.32 11.37
CA PHE A 24 -2.60 -14.52 10.22
C PHE A 24 -1.79 -15.35 9.22
N PHE A 25 -0.86 -16.20 9.69
CA PHE A 25 -0.08 -17.08 8.82
C PHE A 25 -0.96 -18.14 8.13
N LEU A 26 -1.95 -18.68 8.82
CA LEU A 26 -2.93 -19.62 8.25
C LEU A 26 -3.78 -18.91 7.18
N PHE A 27 -4.22 -17.69 7.44
CA PHE A 27 -4.97 -16.88 6.50
C PHE A 27 -4.13 -16.59 5.23
N PHE A 28 -2.87 -16.22 5.41
CA PHE A 28 -1.92 -15.97 4.31
C PHE A 28 -1.69 -17.24 3.47
N SER A 29 -1.48 -18.39 4.12
CA SER A 29 -1.34 -19.67 3.42
C SER A 29 -2.61 -20.04 2.63
N ARG A 30 -3.80 -19.78 3.22
CA ARG A 30 -5.08 -19.97 2.54
C ARG A 30 -5.19 -19.03 1.33
N PHE A 31 -4.77 -17.77 1.46
CA PHE A 31 -4.75 -16.82 0.35
C PHE A 31 -3.93 -17.35 -0.83
N ILE A 32 -2.70 -17.81 -0.60
CA ILE A 32 -1.84 -18.36 -1.66
C ILE A 32 -2.52 -19.57 -2.34
N LYS A 33 -3.09 -20.50 -1.56
CA LYS A 33 -3.76 -21.69 -2.11
C LYS A 33 -5.00 -21.33 -2.94
N GLU A 34 -5.81 -20.39 -2.48
CA GLU A 34 -7.04 -19.99 -3.17
C GLU A 34 -6.78 -19.09 -4.38
N SER A 35 -5.67 -18.33 -4.41
CA SER A 35 -5.30 -17.49 -5.55
C SER A 35 -4.97 -18.27 -6.83
N VAL A 36 -4.50 -19.51 -6.69
CA VAL A 36 -4.11 -20.36 -7.83
C VAL A 36 -5.27 -21.21 -8.36
N LYS A 37 -6.35 -21.35 -7.56
CA LYS A 37 -7.49 -22.18 -7.95
C LYS A 37 -8.45 -21.48 -8.92
N ARG A 38 -8.96 -22.22 -9.90
CA ARG A 38 -10.02 -21.78 -10.83
C ARG A 38 -11.42 -22.13 -10.26
N PRO A 39 -12.49 -21.35 -10.60
CA PRO A 39 -12.51 -20.18 -11.49
C PRO A 39 -12.02 -18.91 -10.81
N PHE A 40 -11.42 -18.00 -11.59
CA PHE A 40 -11.03 -16.67 -11.13
C PHE A 40 -12.17 -15.67 -11.34
N GLU A 41 -12.48 -14.87 -10.33
CA GLU A 41 -13.57 -13.88 -10.35
C GLU A 41 -13.13 -12.56 -11.00
N GLY A 42 -12.84 -12.60 -12.32
CA GLY A 42 -12.25 -11.48 -13.05
C GLY A 42 -13.10 -10.21 -13.05
N LYS A 43 -14.45 -10.34 -13.07
CA LYS A 43 -15.34 -9.17 -13.00
C LYS A 43 -15.19 -8.43 -11.68
N GLU A 44 -15.24 -9.15 -10.57
CA GLU A 44 -15.09 -8.53 -9.24
C GLU A 44 -13.68 -7.96 -9.05
N PHE A 45 -12.65 -8.65 -9.52
CA PHE A 45 -11.27 -8.14 -9.53
C PHE A 45 -11.17 -6.78 -10.24
N LEU A 46 -11.71 -6.63 -11.45
CA LEU A 46 -11.70 -5.36 -12.18
C LEU A 46 -12.48 -4.26 -11.47
N VAL A 47 -13.63 -4.60 -10.87
CA VAL A 47 -14.41 -3.66 -10.05
C VAL A 47 -13.58 -3.19 -8.84
N GLN A 48 -12.86 -4.07 -8.19
CA GLN A 48 -12.00 -3.70 -7.06
C GLN A 48 -10.80 -2.87 -7.51
N CYS A 49 -10.16 -3.17 -8.64
CA CYS A 49 -9.11 -2.33 -9.22
C CYS A 49 -9.62 -0.91 -9.50
N TYR A 50 -10.78 -0.78 -10.15
CA TYR A 50 -11.38 0.53 -10.41
C TYR A 50 -11.69 1.29 -9.11
N LYS A 51 -12.30 0.62 -8.14
CA LYS A 51 -12.66 1.23 -6.86
C LYS A 51 -11.43 1.67 -6.06
N MET A 52 -10.36 0.88 -6.06
CA MET A 52 -9.14 1.21 -5.32
C MET A 52 -8.30 2.27 -6.05
N GLY A 53 -8.12 2.13 -7.36
CA GLY A 53 -7.36 3.07 -8.17
C GLY A 53 -8.03 4.43 -8.25
N ASN A 54 -9.21 4.49 -8.87
CA ASN A 54 -9.87 5.76 -9.16
C ASN A 54 -10.23 6.57 -7.92
N LYS A 55 -10.70 5.91 -6.85
CA LYS A 55 -11.05 6.64 -5.62
C LYS A 55 -9.81 7.09 -4.83
N SER A 56 -8.65 6.44 -4.97
CA SER A 56 -7.43 6.83 -4.26
C SER A 56 -6.60 7.85 -5.04
N LEU A 57 -6.72 7.86 -6.36
CA LEU A 57 -5.94 8.69 -7.26
C LEU A 57 -5.94 10.19 -6.88
N PRO A 58 -7.08 10.87 -6.63
CA PRO A 58 -7.04 12.29 -6.32
C PRO A 58 -6.24 12.62 -5.05
N LEU A 59 -6.39 11.79 -4.01
CA LEU A 59 -5.65 11.98 -2.76
C LEU A 59 -4.15 11.76 -2.96
N VAL A 60 -3.77 10.73 -3.70
CA VAL A 60 -2.38 10.43 -4.02
C VAL A 60 -1.75 11.54 -4.85
N LEU A 61 -2.45 12.06 -5.87
CA LEU A 61 -1.93 13.15 -6.71
C LEU A 61 -1.72 14.44 -5.92
N ILE A 62 -2.67 14.82 -5.05
CA ILE A 62 -2.55 16.03 -4.23
C ILE A 62 -1.35 15.90 -3.27
N THR A 63 -1.22 14.77 -2.59
CA THR A 63 -0.12 14.57 -1.65
C THR A 63 1.23 14.47 -2.35
N ALA A 64 1.31 13.81 -3.50
CA ALA A 64 2.51 13.74 -4.33
C ALA A 64 2.92 15.12 -4.85
N PHE A 65 1.96 15.94 -5.28
CA PHE A 65 2.22 17.31 -5.70
C PHE A 65 2.84 18.14 -4.58
N ILE A 66 2.26 18.09 -3.39
CA ILE A 66 2.78 18.80 -2.21
C ILE A 66 4.18 18.29 -1.85
N MET A 67 4.41 16.99 -1.88
CA MET A 67 5.71 16.39 -1.58
C MET A 67 6.81 16.86 -2.51
N GLY A 68 6.57 16.89 -3.82
CA GLY A 68 7.55 17.37 -4.78
C GLY A 68 7.91 18.86 -4.58
N LEU A 69 6.91 19.71 -4.28
CA LEU A 69 7.13 21.11 -3.92
C LEU A 69 7.99 21.24 -2.66
N VAL A 70 7.58 20.59 -1.57
CA VAL A 70 8.24 20.70 -0.26
C VAL A 70 9.70 20.19 -0.35
N LEU A 71 9.91 19.03 -0.96
CA LEU A 71 11.24 18.45 -1.09
C LEU A 71 12.18 19.39 -1.86
N THR A 72 11.69 19.97 -2.95
CA THR A 72 12.49 20.92 -3.75
C THR A 72 12.81 22.20 -2.98
N LEU A 73 11.82 22.80 -2.30
CA LEU A 73 12.01 24.01 -1.51
C LEU A 73 12.95 23.80 -0.34
N GLN A 74 12.96 22.61 0.27
CA GLN A 74 13.86 22.28 1.37
C GLN A 74 15.28 21.97 0.90
N THR A 75 15.43 21.28 -0.23
CA THR A 75 16.74 20.84 -0.74
C THR A 75 17.50 21.98 -1.42
N ARG A 76 16.80 22.88 -2.11
CA ARG A 76 17.40 23.95 -2.89
C ARG A 76 18.34 24.88 -2.14
N PRO A 77 18.01 25.43 -0.94
CA PRO A 77 18.90 26.34 -0.23
C PRO A 77 20.26 25.73 0.09
N SER A 78 20.28 24.45 0.47
CA SER A 78 21.54 23.74 0.73
C SER A 78 22.38 23.61 -0.53
N LEU A 79 21.78 23.23 -1.65
CA LEU A 79 22.51 23.08 -2.91
C LEU A 79 23.03 24.41 -3.47
N VAL A 80 22.29 25.50 -3.30
CA VAL A 80 22.75 26.85 -3.67
C VAL A 80 23.98 27.26 -2.88
N THR A 81 23.98 26.98 -1.56
CA THR A 81 25.13 27.30 -0.70
C THR A 81 26.41 26.59 -1.15
N PHE A 82 26.29 25.38 -1.69
CA PHE A 82 27.43 24.61 -2.23
C PHE A 82 27.71 24.87 -3.72
N GLY A 83 26.96 25.77 -4.37
CA GLY A 83 27.10 26.01 -5.81
C GLY A 83 26.68 24.83 -6.70
N ALA A 84 25.90 23.89 -6.15
CA ALA A 84 25.51 22.62 -6.78
C ALA A 84 24.04 22.59 -7.23
N GLU A 85 23.40 23.73 -7.47
CA GLU A 85 21.99 23.84 -7.82
C GLU A 85 21.59 22.99 -9.05
N GLY A 86 22.50 22.82 -9.99
CA GLY A 86 22.27 21.98 -11.17
C GLY A 86 22.04 20.49 -10.90
N LEU A 87 22.37 19.99 -9.69
CA LEU A 87 22.13 18.61 -9.28
C LEU A 87 20.73 18.38 -8.70
N LEU A 88 20.00 19.46 -8.38
CA LEU A 88 18.70 19.38 -7.73
C LEU A 88 17.68 18.50 -8.45
N PRO A 89 17.48 18.59 -9.78
CA PRO A 89 16.52 17.74 -10.47
C PRO A 89 16.81 16.24 -10.30
N GLY A 90 18.08 15.86 -10.43
CA GLY A 90 18.52 14.48 -10.27
C GLY A 90 18.35 13.95 -8.84
N MET A 91 18.76 14.75 -7.84
CA MET A 91 18.64 14.35 -6.43
C MET A 91 17.18 14.19 -6.01
N VAL A 92 16.30 15.12 -6.40
CA VAL A 92 14.88 15.03 -6.07
C VAL A 92 14.25 13.83 -6.76
N SER A 93 14.53 13.57 -8.04
CA SER A 93 13.94 12.45 -8.76
C SER A 93 14.38 11.10 -8.18
N VAL A 94 15.66 10.92 -7.86
CA VAL A 94 16.16 9.70 -7.22
C VAL A 94 15.51 9.49 -5.85
N SER A 95 15.45 10.53 -5.01
CA SER A 95 14.83 10.44 -3.68
C SER A 95 13.34 10.10 -3.76
N VAL A 96 12.62 10.69 -4.71
CA VAL A 96 11.18 10.44 -4.89
C VAL A 96 10.97 9.02 -5.39
N ILE A 97 11.59 8.62 -6.49
CA ILE A 97 11.32 7.33 -7.13
C ILE A 97 11.80 6.16 -6.30
N LYS A 98 12.98 6.27 -5.69
CA LYS A 98 13.60 5.17 -4.94
C LYS A 98 12.90 4.91 -3.60
N GLU A 99 12.45 5.99 -2.92
CA GLU A 99 12.04 5.84 -1.51
C GLU A 99 10.74 6.57 -1.18
N ILE A 100 10.71 7.89 -1.32
CA ILE A 100 9.64 8.73 -0.78
C ILE A 100 8.31 8.46 -1.47
N GLY A 101 8.31 8.35 -2.80
CA GLY A 101 7.11 8.10 -3.60
C GLY A 101 6.40 6.80 -3.22
N PRO A 102 7.07 5.63 -3.29
CA PRO A 102 6.46 4.36 -2.91
C PRO A 102 5.95 4.32 -1.47
N VAL A 103 6.76 4.76 -0.50
CA VAL A 103 6.42 4.69 0.94
C VAL A 103 5.24 5.60 1.28
N ILE A 104 5.28 6.88 0.87
CA ILE A 104 4.21 7.84 1.19
C ILE A 104 2.90 7.42 0.50
N THR A 105 2.97 7.01 -0.77
CA THR A 105 1.80 6.50 -1.50
C THR A 105 1.21 5.27 -0.80
N ALA A 106 2.06 4.34 -0.35
CA ALA A 106 1.61 3.15 0.37
C ALA A 106 0.94 3.48 1.70
N ILE A 107 1.48 4.42 2.50
CA ILE A 107 0.89 4.83 3.78
C ILE A 107 -0.49 5.47 3.55
N ILE A 108 -0.62 6.35 2.56
CA ILE A 108 -1.90 6.97 2.21
C ILE A 108 -2.92 5.91 1.76
N CYS A 109 -2.47 4.97 0.93
CA CYS A 109 -3.29 3.85 0.49
C CYS A 109 -3.63 2.89 1.62
N ALA A 110 -2.75 2.66 2.59
CA ALA A 110 -3.07 1.90 3.80
C ALA A 110 -4.23 2.54 4.56
N GLY A 111 -4.18 3.85 4.78
CA GLY A 111 -5.28 4.60 5.40
C GLY A 111 -6.61 4.49 4.67
N LYS A 112 -6.60 4.49 3.35
CA LYS A 112 -7.82 4.52 2.52
C LYS A 112 -8.28 3.14 2.06
N ILE A 113 -7.38 2.30 1.56
CA ILE A 113 -7.71 1.00 0.98
C ILE A 113 -7.87 -0.05 2.08
N SER A 114 -6.89 -0.18 3.01
CA SER A 114 -6.95 -1.19 4.07
C SER A 114 -8.12 -0.94 5.02
N SER A 115 -8.34 0.32 5.43
CA SER A 115 -9.49 0.72 6.25
C SER A 115 -10.82 0.35 5.58
N ARG A 116 -10.95 0.66 4.29
CA ARG A 116 -12.15 0.36 3.52
C ARG A 116 -12.39 -1.13 3.39
N ILE A 117 -11.36 -1.92 3.06
CA ILE A 117 -11.47 -3.38 2.99
C ILE A 117 -11.90 -3.94 4.34
N GLY A 118 -11.24 -3.49 5.43
CA GLY A 118 -11.57 -3.90 6.79
C GLY A 118 -13.00 -3.57 7.20
N ALA A 119 -13.47 -2.38 6.85
CA ALA A 119 -14.86 -1.96 7.12
C ALA A 119 -15.88 -2.72 6.27
N GLU A 120 -15.65 -2.87 4.95
CA GLU A 120 -16.56 -3.58 4.05
C GLU A 120 -16.70 -5.06 4.45
N LEU A 121 -15.58 -5.77 4.64
CA LEU A 121 -15.61 -7.19 5.02
C LEU A 121 -16.12 -7.38 6.45
N GLY A 122 -15.76 -6.51 7.37
CA GLY A 122 -16.26 -6.54 8.73
C GLY A 122 -17.78 -6.32 8.79
N ALA A 123 -18.32 -5.38 8.01
CA ALA A 123 -19.78 -5.19 7.89
C ALA A 123 -20.46 -6.43 7.31
N MET A 124 -19.91 -7.02 6.25
CA MET A 124 -20.46 -8.25 5.64
C MET A 124 -20.41 -9.44 6.62
N ARG A 125 -19.40 -9.51 7.48
CA ARG A 125 -19.31 -10.55 8.51
C ARG A 125 -20.35 -10.38 9.60
N VAL A 126 -20.51 -9.16 10.12
CA VAL A 126 -21.49 -8.86 11.18
C VAL A 126 -22.94 -9.01 10.71
N THR A 127 -23.21 -8.78 9.42
CA THR A 127 -24.55 -8.96 8.83
C THR A 127 -24.76 -10.35 8.22
N GLU A 128 -23.88 -11.31 8.52
CA GLU A 128 -23.97 -12.72 8.07
C GLU A 128 -23.98 -12.90 6.53
N GLN A 129 -23.61 -11.87 5.76
CA GLN A 129 -23.55 -11.95 4.30
C GLN A 129 -22.49 -12.95 3.82
N ILE A 130 -21.37 -13.08 4.56
CA ILE A 130 -20.32 -14.06 4.25
C ILE A 130 -20.87 -15.47 4.42
N ASP A 131 -21.63 -15.73 5.48
CA ASP A 131 -22.22 -17.04 5.77
C ASP A 131 -23.32 -17.37 4.76
N ALA A 132 -24.11 -16.37 4.34
CA ALA A 132 -25.10 -16.52 3.27
C ALA A 132 -24.47 -16.89 1.91
N MET A 133 -23.27 -16.37 1.60
CA MET A 133 -22.52 -16.77 0.41
C MET A 133 -22.09 -18.24 0.47
N GLU A 134 -21.63 -18.72 1.63
CA GLU A 134 -21.25 -20.13 1.83
C GLU A 134 -22.45 -21.06 1.60
N VAL A 135 -23.62 -20.74 2.15
CA VAL A 135 -24.86 -21.51 1.94
C VAL A 135 -25.26 -21.51 0.46
N SER A 136 -24.98 -20.44 -0.27
CA SER A 136 -25.22 -20.32 -1.72
C SER A 136 -24.16 -21.01 -2.58
N ALA A 137 -23.27 -21.81 -2.00
CA ALA A 137 -22.15 -22.51 -2.67
C ALA A 137 -21.12 -21.57 -3.33
N ILE A 138 -21.07 -20.31 -2.94
CA ILE A 138 -20.06 -19.34 -3.38
C ILE A 138 -18.91 -19.38 -2.36
N ASN A 139 -17.67 -19.54 -2.82
CA ASN A 139 -16.51 -19.45 -1.92
C ASN A 139 -16.23 -17.97 -1.57
N PRO A 140 -16.61 -17.49 -0.36
CA PRO A 140 -16.49 -16.08 -0.02
C PRO A 140 -15.01 -15.66 0.10
N PHE A 141 -14.14 -16.55 0.49
CA PHE A 141 -12.71 -16.23 0.60
C PHE A 141 -12.11 -15.87 -0.75
N ARG A 142 -12.45 -16.62 -1.81
CA ARG A 142 -11.99 -16.35 -3.16
C ARG A 142 -12.64 -15.09 -3.73
N TYR A 143 -13.93 -14.95 -3.57
CA TYR A 143 -14.69 -13.82 -4.12
C TYR A 143 -14.32 -12.49 -3.43
N LEU A 144 -14.15 -12.49 -2.10
CA LEU A 144 -13.94 -11.28 -1.32
C LEU A 144 -12.47 -10.98 -1.04
N VAL A 145 -11.69 -11.98 -0.59
CA VAL A 145 -10.31 -11.76 -0.14
C VAL A 145 -9.35 -11.73 -1.33
N VAL A 146 -9.36 -12.79 -2.16
CA VAL A 146 -8.39 -12.92 -3.26
C VAL A 146 -8.50 -11.75 -4.24
N THR A 147 -9.71 -11.37 -4.63
CA THR A 147 -9.93 -10.25 -5.57
C THR A 147 -9.43 -8.92 -5.01
N ARG A 148 -9.66 -8.64 -3.73
CA ARG A 148 -9.21 -7.40 -3.08
C ARG A 148 -7.70 -7.33 -2.90
N VAL A 149 -7.09 -8.44 -2.48
CA VAL A 149 -5.63 -8.48 -2.30
C VAL A 149 -4.93 -8.30 -3.64
N LEU A 150 -5.32 -9.04 -4.67
CA LEU A 150 -4.72 -8.91 -6.00
C LEU A 150 -4.96 -7.52 -6.60
N ALA A 151 -6.15 -6.94 -6.42
CA ALA A 151 -6.43 -5.59 -6.87
C ALA A 151 -5.53 -4.55 -6.19
N ALA A 152 -5.33 -4.64 -4.87
CA ALA A 152 -4.42 -3.74 -4.15
C ALA A 152 -2.97 -3.91 -4.61
N THR A 153 -2.53 -5.17 -4.81
CA THR A 153 -1.18 -5.51 -5.27
C THR A 153 -0.85 -4.90 -6.64
N ILE A 154 -1.82 -4.88 -7.56
CA ILE A 154 -1.61 -4.35 -8.92
C ILE A 154 -1.82 -2.84 -8.96
N MET A 155 -2.81 -2.32 -8.21
CA MET A 155 -3.13 -0.89 -8.29
C MET A 155 -2.15 0.00 -7.54
N LEU A 156 -1.44 -0.52 -6.53
CA LEU A 156 -0.49 0.32 -5.79
C LEU A 156 0.72 0.74 -6.64
N PRO A 157 1.40 -0.15 -7.39
CA PRO A 157 2.45 0.27 -8.33
C PRO A 157 1.97 1.32 -9.35
N VAL A 158 0.76 1.16 -9.86
CA VAL A 158 0.18 2.14 -10.79
C VAL A 158 0.02 3.51 -10.13
N LEU A 159 -0.49 3.56 -8.88
CA LEU A 159 -0.64 4.80 -8.12
C LEU A 159 0.72 5.44 -7.79
N VAL A 160 1.75 4.62 -7.51
CA VAL A 160 3.12 5.10 -7.27
C VAL A 160 3.69 5.78 -8.51
N VAL A 161 3.55 5.19 -9.70
CA VAL A 161 4.02 5.81 -10.95
C VAL A 161 3.35 7.16 -11.20
N PHE A 162 2.05 7.28 -10.94
CA PHE A 162 1.35 8.56 -11.02
C PHE A 162 1.86 9.57 -9.97
N ALA A 163 2.10 9.11 -8.74
CA ALA A 163 2.63 9.95 -7.66
C ALA A 163 4.02 10.50 -8.01
N ASP A 164 4.93 9.64 -8.47
CA ASP A 164 6.28 10.01 -8.85
C ASP A 164 6.28 11.03 -10.01
N THR A 165 5.45 10.79 -11.01
CA THR A 165 5.33 11.71 -12.14
C THR A 165 4.86 13.10 -11.69
N ILE A 166 3.82 13.18 -10.85
CA ILE A 166 3.30 14.46 -10.35
C ILE A 166 4.30 15.14 -9.40
N SER A 167 5.03 14.38 -8.60
CA SER A 167 6.08 14.91 -7.72
C SER A 167 7.22 15.56 -8.50
N ILE A 168 7.63 14.97 -9.63
CA ILE A 168 8.66 15.55 -10.49
C ILE A 168 8.15 16.82 -11.20
N VAL A 169 6.90 16.82 -11.65
CA VAL A 169 6.26 18.01 -12.25
C VAL A 169 6.18 19.16 -11.24
N SER A 170 5.73 18.88 -10.03
CA SER A 170 5.65 19.90 -8.98
C SER A 170 7.02 20.39 -8.51
N SER A 171 8.01 19.50 -8.49
CA SER A 171 9.40 19.86 -8.23
C SER A 171 9.95 20.85 -9.29
N TRP A 172 9.66 20.63 -10.57
CA TRP A 172 9.98 21.60 -11.63
C TRP A 172 9.30 22.95 -11.39
N MET A 173 8.03 22.98 -10.98
CA MET A 173 7.33 24.23 -10.67
C MET A 173 8.01 24.98 -9.51
N ALA A 174 8.39 24.27 -8.46
CA ALA A 174 9.10 24.86 -7.33
C ALA A 174 10.50 25.37 -7.71
N TYR A 175 11.22 24.65 -8.58
CA TYR A 175 12.52 25.08 -9.10
C TYR A 175 12.40 26.42 -9.84
N ASN A 176 11.39 26.57 -10.70
CA ASN A 176 11.19 27.76 -11.53
C ASN A 176 10.69 29.00 -10.78
N ILE A 177 10.39 28.92 -9.49
CA ILE A 177 10.11 30.12 -8.67
C ILE A 177 11.33 31.05 -8.63
N HIS A 178 12.56 30.51 -8.73
CA HIS A 178 13.81 31.26 -8.63
C HIS A 178 14.84 30.87 -9.70
N GLY A 179 14.51 29.93 -10.56
CA GLY A 179 15.32 29.48 -11.69
C GLY A 179 14.57 29.68 -13.00
N ASP A 180 15.25 29.43 -14.10
CA ASP A 180 14.65 29.46 -15.44
C ASP A 180 15.10 28.19 -16.18
N MET A 181 14.31 27.12 -16.06
CA MET A 181 14.57 25.87 -16.76
C MET A 181 13.31 25.37 -17.44
N SER A 182 13.42 25.02 -18.71
CA SER A 182 12.32 24.41 -19.44
C SER A 182 11.90 23.08 -18.83
N LEU A 183 10.63 22.71 -18.97
CA LEU A 183 10.11 21.43 -18.47
C LEU A 183 10.92 20.25 -19.05
N SER A 184 11.21 20.25 -20.35
CA SER A 184 12.00 19.21 -21.01
C SER A 184 13.43 19.13 -20.46
N GLY A 185 14.08 20.28 -20.22
CA GLY A 185 15.41 20.34 -19.63
C GLY A 185 15.44 19.79 -18.20
N TYR A 186 14.42 20.09 -17.40
CA TYR A 186 14.27 19.58 -16.06
C TYR A 186 14.11 18.04 -16.05
N PHE A 187 13.18 17.53 -16.87
CA PHE A 187 12.95 16.08 -16.98
C PHE A 187 14.19 15.33 -17.48
N THR A 188 14.90 15.89 -18.47
CA THR A 188 16.15 15.27 -18.95
C THR A 188 17.17 15.14 -17.83
N ARG A 189 17.36 16.18 -17.03
CA ARG A 189 18.30 16.15 -15.88
C ARG A 189 17.79 15.25 -14.74
N ALA A 190 16.49 15.24 -14.48
CA ALA A 190 15.86 14.40 -13.49
C ALA A 190 16.03 12.91 -13.81
N LEU A 191 15.80 12.54 -15.09
CA LEU A 191 15.88 11.16 -15.54
C LEU A 191 17.32 10.68 -15.81
N SER A 192 18.26 11.61 -16.14
CA SER A 192 19.64 11.26 -16.43
C SER A 192 20.42 10.68 -15.22
N LYS A 193 19.88 10.81 -14.03
CA LYS A 193 20.46 10.28 -12.78
C LYS A 193 19.78 9.02 -12.29
N LEU A 194 18.75 8.56 -13.01
CA LEU A 194 17.99 7.36 -12.67
C LEU A 194 18.56 6.16 -13.43
N ASP A 195 18.98 5.16 -12.70
CA ASP A 195 19.37 3.88 -13.24
C ASP A 195 18.24 2.85 -13.07
N TRP A 196 18.29 1.78 -13.86
CA TRP A 196 17.37 0.65 -13.69
C TRP A 196 17.40 0.03 -12.29
N ILE A 197 18.56 0.13 -11.62
CA ILE A 197 18.79 -0.29 -10.23
C ILE A 197 17.94 0.52 -9.24
N ASP A 198 17.52 1.73 -9.57
CA ASP A 198 16.64 2.55 -8.72
C ASP A 198 15.14 2.26 -8.96
N ILE A 199 14.77 2.05 -10.23
CA ILE A 199 13.36 1.90 -10.64
C ILE A 199 12.81 0.51 -10.30
N VAL A 200 13.56 -0.55 -10.58
CA VAL A 200 13.07 -1.93 -10.39
C VAL A 200 12.78 -2.26 -8.92
N PRO A 201 13.67 -1.96 -7.96
CA PRO A 201 13.36 -2.16 -6.55
C PRO A 201 12.16 -1.36 -6.07
N SER A 202 11.99 -0.12 -6.52
CA SER A 202 10.85 0.74 -6.20
C SER A 202 9.52 0.08 -6.62
N LEU A 203 9.46 -0.47 -7.85
CA LEU A 203 8.29 -1.19 -8.32
C LEU A 203 8.04 -2.48 -7.51
N ILE A 204 9.07 -3.24 -7.18
CA ILE A 204 8.95 -4.44 -6.35
C ILE A 204 8.44 -4.06 -4.94
N LYS A 205 8.99 -3.02 -4.32
CA LYS A 205 8.49 -2.47 -3.05
C LYS A 205 7.00 -2.15 -3.13
N SER A 206 6.58 -1.45 -4.16
CA SER A 206 5.17 -1.04 -4.31
C SER A 206 4.24 -2.24 -4.47
N VAL A 207 4.64 -3.31 -5.15
CA VAL A 207 3.89 -4.58 -5.24
C VAL A 207 3.75 -5.22 -3.85
N LEU A 208 4.85 -5.30 -3.10
CA LEU A 208 4.85 -5.87 -1.74
C LEU A 208 3.98 -5.06 -0.77
N PHE A 209 4.04 -3.72 -0.85
CA PHE A 209 3.18 -2.84 -0.07
C PHE A 209 1.70 -3.04 -0.41
N GLY A 210 1.37 -3.15 -1.70
CA GLY A 210 0.00 -3.43 -2.15
C GLY A 210 -0.53 -4.76 -1.63
N ALA A 211 0.29 -5.80 -1.67
CA ALA A 211 -0.04 -7.10 -1.11
C ALA A 211 -0.27 -7.02 0.42
N ALA A 212 0.63 -6.33 1.16
CA ALA A 212 0.48 -6.14 2.59
C ALA A 212 -0.81 -5.40 2.96
N ILE A 213 -1.12 -4.28 2.28
CA ILE A 213 -2.34 -3.50 2.47
C ILE A 213 -3.58 -4.37 2.26
N GLY A 214 -3.60 -5.12 1.15
CA GLY A 214 -4.72 -6.01 0.80
C GLY A 214 -4.91 -7.15 1.79
N ILE A 215 -3.83 -7.84 2.16
CA ILE A 215 -3.87 -8.99 3.07
C ILE A 215 -4.29 -8.55 4.48
N VAL A 216 -3.64 -7.52 5.02
CA VAL A 216 -3.95 -7.03 6.38
C VAL A 216 -5.38 -6.50 6.45
N GLY A 217 -5.81 -5.68 5.48
CA GLY A 217 -7.17 -5.18 5.42
C GLY A 217 -8.21 -6.29 5.34
N SER A 218 -7.94 -7.30 4.51
CA SER A 218 -8.83 -8.46 4.37
C SER A 218 -8.85 -9.34 5.63
N TYR A 219 -7.70 -9.58 6.25
CA TYR A 219 -7.61 -10.37 7.48
C TYR A 219 -8.41 -9.71 8.62
N LYS A 220 -8.12 -8.43 8.89
CA LYS A 220 -8.81 -7.70 9.97
C LYS A 220 -10.32 -7.58 9.75
N GLY A 221 -10.76 -7.43 8.51
CA GLY A 221 -12.21 -7.38 8.19
C GLY A 221 -12.89 -8.74 8.20
N PHE A 222 -12.28 -9.76 7.58
CA PHE A 222 -12.88 -11.09 7.44
C PHE A 222 -13.00 -11.85 8.77
N CYS A 223 -12.06 -11.60 9.70
CA CYS A 223 -12.02 -12.23 11.02
C CYS A 223 -12.72 -11.43 12.12
N VAL A 224 -13.52 -10.40 11.77
CA VAL A 224 -14.30 -9.62 12.74
C VAL A 224 -15.25 -10.52 13.53
N GLN A 225 -15.24 -10.37 14.84
CA GLN A 225 -16.18 -11.00 15.76
C GLN A 225 -16.91 -9.92 16.55
N GLY A 226 -18.23 -10.14 16.82
CA GLY A 226 -19.06 -9.23 17.58
C GLY A 226 -19.96 -8.34 16.73
N GLY A 227 -20.45 -7.24 17.29
CA GLY A 227 -21.43 -6.36 16.65
C GLY A 227 -20.81 -5.23 15.81
N THR A 228 -21.66 -4.28 15.40
CA THR A 228 -21.29 -3.14 14.52
C THR A 228 -20.12 -2.29 15.02
N ALA A 229 -19.93 -2.18 16.33
CA ALA A 229 -18.80 -1.46 16.93
C ALA A 229 -17.45 -2.10 16.60
N SER A 230 -17.41 -3.43 16.38
CA SER A 230 -16.18 -4.14 16.02
C SER A 230 -15.71 -3.84 14.59
N VAL A 231 -16.60 -3.44 13.69
CA VAL A 231 -16.27 -3.05 12.31
C VAL A 231 -15.35 -1.83 12.30
N GLY A 232 -15.67 -0.81 13.09
CA GLY A 232 -14.83 0.39 13.20
C GLY A 232 -13.44 0.08 13.81
N LYS A 233 -13.38 -0.80 14.80
CA LYS A 233 -12.11 -1.28 15.39
C LYS A 233 -11.27 -2.04 14.38
N ALA A 234 -11.88 -2.91 13.58
CA ALA A 234 -11.20 -3.67 12.54
C ALA A 234 -10.63 -2.75 11.46
N ALA A 235 -11.40 -1.76 11.00
CA ALA A 235 -10.96 -0.78 10.03
C ALA A 235 -9.73 0.02 10.53
N ASN A 236 -9.77 0.50 11.77
CA ASN A 236 -8.65 1.23 12.36
C ASN A 236 -7.42 0.33 12.59
N SER A 237 -7.62 -0.88 13.13
CA SER A 237 -6.55 -1.86 13.32
C SER A 237 -5.90 -2.26 11.99
N ALA A 238 -6.69 -2.37 10.92
CA ALA A 238 -6.18 -2.64 9.57
C ALA A 238 -5.21 -1.56 9.10
N VAL A 239 -5.53 -0.27 9.32
CA VAL A 239 -4.64 0.85 8.96
C VAL A 239 -3.32 0.77 9.71
N VAL A 240 -3.38 0.66 11.04
CA VAL A 240 -2.18 0.64 11.89
C VAL A 240 -1.27 -0.54 11.54
N THR A 241 -1.85 -1.73 11.44
CA THR A 241 -1.08 -2.94 11.11
C THR A 241 -0.50 -2.89 9.70
N ALA A 242 -1.25 -2.40 8.71
CA ALA A 242 -0.76 -2.24 7.35
C ALA A 242 0.38 -1.21 7.26
N SER A 243 0.26 -0.08 7.96
CA SER A 243 1.33 0.94 8.01
C SER A 243 2.61 0.41 8.64
N LEU A 244 2.51 -0.34 9.73
CA LEU A 244 3.67 -1.00 10.33
C LEU A 244 4.30 -2.03 9.38
N ALA A 245 3.48 -2.83 8.69
CA ALA A 245 3.98 -3.79 7.71
C ALA A 245 4.72 -3.12 6.55
N ILE A 246 4.24 -1.96 6.07
CA ILE A 246 4.91 -1.17 5.04
C ILE A 246 6.32 -0.76 5.51
N PHE A 247 6.47 -0.20 6.71
CA PHE A 247 7.78 0.18 7.23
C PHE A 247 8.74 -1.01 7.40
N PHE A 248 8.24 -2.16 7.84
CA PHE A 248 9.06 -3.37 7.95
C PHE A 248 9.52 -3.88 6.58
N ILE A 249 8.62 -3.93 5.61
CA ILE A 249 8.94 -4.34 4.23
C ILE A 249 9.94 -3.36 3.63
N ASP A 250 9.75 -2.06 3.85
CA ASP A 250 10.64 -1.02 3.36
C ASP A 250 12.05 -1.18 3.91
N MET A 251 12.17 -1.31 5.23
CA MET A 251 13.46 -1.54 5.89
C MET A 251 14.21 -2.75 5.30
N ILE A 252 13.50 -3.86 5.06
CA ILE A 252 14.11 -5.08 4.50
C ILE A 252 14.53 -4.87 3.05
N THR A 253 13.68 -4.23 2.25
CA THR A 253 13.97 -4.00 0.82
C THR A 253 15.12 -3.01 0.61
N VAL A 254 15.24 -1.97 1.44
CA VAL A 254 16.39 -1.06 1.43
C VAL A 254 17.68 -1.81 1.71
N GLN A 255 17.71 -2.62 2.79
CA GLN A 255 18.92 -3.39 3.12
C GLN A 255 19.34 -4.35 2.00
N ILE A 256 18.38 -4.99 1.33
CA ILE A 256 18.67 -5.88 0.21
C ILE A 256 19.21 -5.10 -0.99
N THR A 257 18.64 -3.94 -1.27
CA THR A 257 19.07 -3.10 -2.41
C THR A 257 20.45 -2.50 -2.21
N ASP A 258 20.84 -2.18 -0.96
CA ASP A 258 22.17 -1.64 -0.65
C ASP A 258 23.30 -2.69 -0.71
N ILE A 259 22.96 -3.99 -0.72
CA ILE A 259 23.93 -5.10 -0.83
C ILE A 259 24.20 -5.48 -2.30
N ILE A 260 23.29 -5.16 -3.20
CA ILE A 260 23.37 -5.48 -4.65
C ILE A 260 24.02 -4.33 -5.40
#